data_539be9cc01187785c6bf29bf6adbe21b
#
_entry.id   539be9cc01187785c6bf29bf6adbe21b
#
_cell.length_a   1.000
_cell.length_b   1.000
_cell.length_c   1.000
_cell.angle_alpha   90.00
_cell.angle_beta   90.00
_cell.angle_gamma   90.00
#
_symmetry.space_group_name_H-M   'P 1'
#
loop_
_entity.id
_entity.type
_entity.pdbx_description
1 polymer ?
#
loop_
_entity_poly.entity_id
_entity_poly.type
_entity_poly.pdbx_seq_one_letter_code
_entity_poly.pdbx_strand_id
1 'polypeptide(L)'
;MNPHKNRQYHQVLPKGRHDLLRMRHHVNCVMFILKMTKTIFSAWCMECLGSVVYFDTISRRELNDQLRKFYTEAQPMHLNKRAQSMPEQQAAEYHKNSLKNVRAALNRYLKDIGCDIDIVKDIEFKAANAMLNAKLKFNLRNGLSRPTKHHPIIPEADIIKINEYLNINNPVALRFKIWYILAIHFVSRGCEFHPQLMISSLKFEKDENDKEYLIITHETQQKNHHGGLNAKTEETQDKRMYETCTDNCPIKAIKYFLSKSDPNAKSLFNQCAKAAISCPNPQLYENWYNCEPVKETTFRSLCPIFAKMQEPPDALPIH
;
A
#
# COMPACT_ATOMS: atom_id res chain seq x y z
N MET A 1 49.45 5.34 -26.25
CA MET A 1 48.23 5.20 -27.07
C MET A 1 47.24 4.31 -26.31
N ASN A 2 46.25 4.91 -25.73
CA ASN A 2 45.23 4.23 -24.92
C ASN A 2 43.85 4.45 -25.59
N PRO A 3 43.13 3.41 -26.03
CA PRO A 3 41.85 3.60 -26.66
C PRO A 3 40.75 3.70 -25.58
N HIS A 4 40.07 4.82 -25.57
CA HIS A 4 38.87 5.06 -24.80
C HIS A 4 37.77 4.03 -25.13
N LYS A 5 37.39 3.22 -24.12
CA LYS A 5 36.18 2.41 -24.20
C LYS A 5 34.97 3.32 -23.88
N ASN A 6 34.27 3.73 -24.90
CA ASN A 6 32.91 4.29 -24.80
C ASN A 6 31.99 3.22 -24.20
N ARG A 7 31.62 3.36 -22.94
CA ARG A 7 30.46 2.64 -22.37
C ARG A 7 29.21 3.39 -22.79
N GLN A 8 28.51 2.89 -23.77
CA GLN A 8 27.14 3.28 -24.06
C GLN A 8 26.26 2.82 -22.89
N TYR A 9 25.78 3.79 -22.11
CA TYR A 9 24.69 3.56 -21.16
C TYR A 9 23.41 3.36 -21.97
N HIS A 10 22.96 2.13 -22.11
CA HIS A 10 21.61 1.85 -22.56
C HIS A 10 20.65 2.33 -21.48
N GLN A 11 20.02 3.47 -21.70
CA GLN A 11 18.84 3.88 -20.97
C GLN A 11 17.74 2.86 -21.29
N VAL A 12 17.44 2.01 -20.31
CA VAL A 12 16.25 1.15 -20.36
C VAL A 12 15.04 2.05 -20.15
N LEU A 13 14.44 2.49 -21.25
CA LEU A 13 13.15 3.19 -21.22
C LEU A 13 12.09 2.21 -20.69
N PRO A 14 11.18 2.65 -19.79
CA PRO A 14 10.12 1.82 -19.26
C PRO A 14 9.23 1.30 -20.40
N LYS A 15 9.16 -0.01 -20.54
CA LYS A 15 8.33 -0.69 -21.52
C LYS A 15 6.88 -0.69 -21.04
N GLY A 16 6.10 0.32 -21.46
CA GLY A 16 4.66 0.25 -21.40
C GLY A 16 3.97 1.52 -20.87
N ARG A 17 2.87 1.88 -21.53
CA ARG A 17 1.99 3.01 -21.17
C ARG A 17 1.45 2.91 -19.73
N HIS A 18 1.35 1.70 -19.19
CA HIS A 18 0.92 1.41 -17.81
C HIS A 18 1.94 1.83 -16.74
N ASP A 19 3.23 1.65 -16.99
CA ASP A 19 4.27 2.01 -16.02
C ASP A 19 4.44 3.53 -15.94
N LEU A 20 4.29 4.23 -17.04
CA LEU A 20 4.25 5.70 -17.08
C LEU A 20 3.04 6.27 -16.33
N LEU A 21 1.88 5.63 -16.41
CA LEU A 21 0.68 6.03 -15.67
C LEU A 21 0.83 5.77 -14.15
N ARG A 22 1.45 4.67 -13.75
CA ARG A 22 1.76 4.36 -12.35
C ARG A 22 2.77 5.35 -11.76
N MET A 23 3.86 5.64 -12.48
CA MET A 23 4.83 6.66 -12.06
C MET A 23 4.16 8.03 -11.92
N ARG A 24 3.33 8.45 -12.89
CA ARG A 24 2.56 9.70 -12.80
C ARG A 24 1.61 9.72 -11.60
N HIS A 25 0.93 8.62 -11.31
CA HIS A 25 0.01 8.56 -10.15
C HIS A 25 0.77 8.65 -8.83
N HIS A 26 1.90 7.97 -8.70
CA HIS A 26 2.74 8.03 -7.50
C HIS A 26 3.35 9.42 -7.31
N VAL A 27 3.92 10.00 -8.35
CA VAL A 27 4.42 11.37 -8.36
C VAL A 27 3.31 12.37 -8.03
N ASN A 28 2.11 12.20 -8.58
CA ASN A 28 0.97 13.07 -8.28
C ASN A 28 0.50 12.94 -6.83
N CYS A 29 0.49 11.75 -6.24
CA CYS A 29 0.17 11.57 -4.82
C CYS A 29 1.21 12.19 -3.89
N VAL A 30 2.50 12.03 -4.18
CA VAL A 30 3.60 12.65 -3.42
C VAL A 30 3.53 14.17 -3.58
N MET A 31 3.36 14.67 -4.79
CA MET A 31 3.20 16.12 -5.07
C MET A 31 1.94 16.69 -4.42
N PHE A 32 0.85 15.94 -4.36
CA PHE A 32 -0.37 16.36 -3.67
C PHE A 32 -0.16 16.47 -2.16
N ILE A 33 0.50 15.48 -1.53
CA ILE A 33 0.84 15.51 -0.10
C ILE A 33 1.80 16.67 0.20
N LEU A 34 2.81 16.88 -0.61
CA LEU A 34 3.77 17.99 -0.46
C LEU A 34 3.07 19.35 -0.60
N LYS A 35 2.19 19.50 -1.62
CA LYS A 35 1.37 20.70 -1.80
C LYS A 35 0.44 20.95 -0.61
N MET A 36 -0.28 19.92 -0.15
CA MET A 36 -1.17 20.05 1.02
C MET A 36 -0.41 20.46 2.29
N THR A 37 0.76 19.89 2.53
CA THR A 37 1.51 20.18 3.76
C THR A 37 2.12 21.56 3.76
N LYS A 38 2.67 22.02 2.62
CA LYS A 38 3.08 23.40 2.43
C LYS A 38 1.90 24.34 2.67
N THR A 39 0.73 23.99 2.12
CA THR A 39 -0.50 24.78 2.26
C THR A 39 -0.94 24.88 3.72
N ILE A 40 -0.91 23.77 4.49
CA ILE A 40 -1.29 23.77 5.92
C ILE A 40 -0.40 24.69 6.73
N PHE A 41 0.92 24.57 6.62
CA PHE A 41 1.86 25.41 7.36
C PHE A 41 1.81 26.87 6.89
N SER A 42 1.81 27.11 5.57
CA SER A 42 1.73 28.47 5.01
C SER A 42 0.39 29.15 5.30
N ALA A 43 -0.73 28.41 5.26
CA ALA A 43 -2.04 28.93 5.65
C ALA A 43 -2.07 29.35 7.12
N TRP A 44 -1.55 28.50 8.00
CA TRP A 44 -1.44 28.83 9.41
C TRP A 44 -0.56 30.08 9.64
N CYS A 45 0.60 30.18 8.96
CA CYS A 45 1.44 31.38 9.07
C CYS A 45 0.72 32.64 8.60
N MET A 46 -0.04 32.55 7.50
CA MET A 46 -0.81 33.67 7.00
C MET A 46 -1.93 34.07 7.97
N GLU A 47 -2.64 33.08 8.53
CA GLU A 47 -3.76 33.29 9.44
C GLU A 47 -3.31 33.80 10.82
N CYS A 48 -2.29 33.15 11.40
CA CYS A 48 -1.89 33.40 12.81
C CYS A 48 -0.73 34.40 12.90
N LEU A 49 0.14 34.53 11.91
CA LEU A 49 1.29 35.44 11.95
C LEU A 49 1.14 36.60 10.96
N GLY A 50 0.12 36.62 10.12
CA GLY A 50 -0.10 37.64 9.08
C GLY A 50 1.01 37.72 8.03
N SER A 51 1.84 36.66 7.90
CA SER A 51 3.01 36.67 7.04
C SER A 51 3.06 35.50 6.07
N VAL A 52 3.57 35.77 4.85
CA VAL A 52 3.85 34.73 3.88
C VAL A 52 5.22 34.14 4.16
N VAL A 53 5.33 32.82 4.15
CA VAL A 53 6.60 32.10 4.32
C VAL A 53 7.27 31.90 2.98
N TYR A 54 8.46 32.46 2.83
CA TYR A 54 9.33 32.24 1.67
C TYR A 54 10.41 31.24 2.06
N PHE A 55 10.21 29.97 1.72
CA PHE A 55 11.07 28.87 2.15
C PHE A 55 12.49 28.88 1.55
N ASP A 56 12.69 29.60 0.47
CA ASP A 56 13.97 29.80 -0.19
C ASP A 56 14.86 30.83 0.51
N THR A 57 14.27 31.73 1.29
CA THR A 57 14.96 32.85 1.95
C THR A 57 14.83 32.88 3.47
N ILE A 58 13.94 32.07 4.04
CA ILE A 58 13.71 32.05 5.49
C ILE A 58 14.95 31.61 6.26
N SER A 59 15.29 32.34 7.33
CA SER A 59 16.38 31.94 8.20
C SER A 59 16.03 30.70 9.04
N ARG A 60 17.04 29.88 9.37
CA ARG A 60 16.86 28.68 10.24
C ARG A 60 16.20 29.06 11.58
N ARG A 61 16.60 30.18 12.17
CA ARG A 61 16.06 30.67 13.44
C ARG A 61 14.58 31.02 13.32
N GLU A 62 14.23 31.80 12.30
CA GLU A 62 12.85 32.21 12.07
C GLU A 62 11.94 31.00 11.80
N LEU A 63 12.37 30.07 10.93
CA LEU A 63 11.62 28.84 10.66
C LEU A 63 11.47 28.00 11.93
N ASN A 64 12.49 27.88 12.78
CA ASN A 64 12.38 27.20 14.06
C ASN A 64 11.33 27.84 14.98
N ASP A 65 11.30 29.17 15.07
CA ASP A 65 10.36 29.90 15.93
C ASP A 65 8.92 29.80 15.39
N GLN A 66 8.74 29.87 14.08
CA GLN A 66 7.43 29.63 13.44
C GLN A 66 6.95 28.19 13.66
N LEU A 67 7.82 27.20 13.50
CA LEU A 67 7.48 25.79 13.76
C LEU A 67 7.10 25.53 15.22
N ARG A 68 7.77 26.15 16.17
CA ARG A 68 7.43 26.05 17.59
C ARG A 68 5.99 26.52 17.86
N LYS A 69 5.62 27.68 17.32
CA LYS A 69 4.26 28.21 17.44
C LYS A 69 3.24 27.33 16.73
N PHE A 70 3.55 26.94 15.48
CA PHE A 70 2.70 26.04 14.71
C PHE A 70 2.39 24.73 15.45
N TYR A 71 3.39 24.06 16.02
CA TYR A 71 3.16 22.80 16.74
C TYR A 71 2.31 22.97 18.01
N THR A 72 2.28 24.16 18.57
CA THR A 72 1.49 24.47 19.79
C THR A 72 0.05 24.82 19.43
N GLU A 73 -0.16 25.63 18.42
CA GLU A 73 -1.40 26.34 18.15
C GLU A 73 -2.22 25.77 16.99
N ALA A 74 -1.56 25.09 16.03
CA ALA A 74 -2.24 24.63 14.82
C ALA A 74 -3.36 23.62 15.10
N GLN A 75 -4.52 23.92 14.55
CA GLN A 75 -5.72 23.08 14.60
C GLN A 75 -6.18 22.70 13.18
N PRO A 76 -6.88 21.56 13.01
CA PRO A 76 -7.43 21.19 11.72
C PRO A 76 -8.49 22.19 11.24
N MET A 77 -8.29 22.82 10.10
CA MET A 77 -9.29 23.72 9.49
C MET A 77 -10.60 22.98 9.13
N HIS A 78 -10.48 21.72 8.74
CA HIS A 78 -11.63 20.88 8.37
C HIS A 78 -11.59 19.55 9.12
N LEU A 79 -12.68 19.23 9.78
CA LEU A 79 -12.85 17.95 10.45
C LEU A 79 -13.18 16.88 9.38
N ASN A 80 -12.37 15.83 9.32
CA ASN A 80 -12.73 14.68 8.52
C ASN A 80 -13.92 13.92 9.15
N LYS A 81 -14.59 13.05 8.36
CA LYS A 81 -15.76 12.28 8.82
C LYS A 81 -15.55 11.57 10.16
N ARG A 82 -14.33 11.09 10.42
CA ARG A 82 -14.00 10.41 11.66
C ARG A 82 -13.86 11.38 12.84
N ALA A 83 -13.36 12.58 12.60
CA ALA A 83 -13.25 13.62 13.64
C ALA A 83 -14.62 14.19 14.01
N GLN A 84 -15.57 14.24 13.06
CA GLN A 84 -16.94 14.70 13.29
C GLN A 84 -17.73 13.81 14.28
N SER A 85 -17.36 12.54 14.41
CA SER A 85 -17.99 11.60 15.37
C SER A 85 -17.28 11.56 16.72
N MET A 86 -16.31 12.44 16.99
CA MET A 86 -15.54 12.48 18.23
C MET A 86 -15.96 13.64 19.12
N PRO A 87 -15.63 13.60 20.44
CA PRO A 87 -15.78 14.76 21.31
C PRO A 87 -15.06 15.98 20.73
N GLU A 88 -15.70 17.15 20.81
CA GLU A 88 -15.21 18.41 20.22
C GLU A 88 -13.76 18.72 20.58
N GLN A 89 -13.39 18.55 21.82
CA GLN A 89 -12.02 18.78 22.30
C GLN A 89 -10.97 17.89 21.62
N GLN A 90 -11.32 16.62 21.33
CA GLN A 90 -10.45 15.71 20.59
C GLN A 90 -10.46 16.00 19.09
N ALA A 91 -11.59 16.45 18.56
CA ALA A 91 -11.74 16.82 17.16
C ALA A 91 -10.92 18.07 16.81
N ALA A 92 -10.80 19.02 17.75
CA ALA A 92 -10.01 20.24 17.59
C ALA A 92 -8.50 20.02 17.48
N GLU A 93 -7.99 18.84 17.87
CA GLU A 93 -6.56 18.54 17.83
C GLU A 93 -6.16 17.70 16.62
N TYR A 94 -4.98 17.94 16.08
CA TYR A 94 -4.38 17.06 15.08
C TYR A 94 -4.07 15.68 15.67
N HIS A 95 -4.36 14.63 14.91
CA HIS A 95 -3.87 13.29 15.25
C HIS A 95 -2.33 13.28 15.27
N LYS A 96 -1.73 12.55 16.24
CA LYS A 96 -0.27 12.47 16.44
C LYS A 96 0.51 12.17 15.14
N ASN A 97 -0.02 11.29 14.30
CA ASN A 97 0.64 10.94 13.03
C ASN A 97 0.50 12.05 11.98
N SER A 98 -0.56 12.86 12.04
CA SER A 98 -0.73 14.01 11.14
C SER A 98 0.35 15.06 11.39
N LEU A 99 0.60 15.46 12.65
CA LEU A 99 1.68 16.40 12.96
C LEU A 99 3.08 15.87 12.58
N LYS A 100 3.35 14.58 12.83
CA LYS A 100 4.60 13.94 12.40
C LYS A 100 4.74 13.95 10.87
N ASN A 101 3.64 13.69 10.15
CA ASN A 101 3.62 13.70 8.69
C ASN A 101 3.81 15.11 8.13
N VAL A 102 3.21 16.14 8.77
CA VAL A 102 3.43 17.54 8.40
C VAL A 102 4.92 17.89 8.50
N ARG A 103 5.57 17.56 9.64
CA ARG A 103 7.02 17.77 9.80
C ARG A 103 7.84 17.06 8.71
N ALA A 104 7.56 15.76 8.48
CA ALA A 104 8.30 14.97 7.52
C ALA A 104 8.10 15.46 6.07
N ALA A 105 6.89 15.91 5.72
CA ALA A 105 6.59 16.42 4.39
C ALA A 105 7.19 17.81 4.18
N LEU A 106 7.19 18.68 5.19
CA LEU A 106 7.86 19.97 5.13
C LEU A 106 9.39 19.80 4.96
N ASN A 107 9.99 18.85 5.68
CA ASN A 107 11.41 18.55 5.54
C ASN A 107 11.76 18.06 4.12
N ARG A 108 10.92 17.23 3.52
CA ARG A 108 11.09 16.79 2.12
C ARG A 108 10.96 17.96 1.16
N TYR A 109 9.95 18.79 1.35
CA TYR A 109 9.75 19.97 0.51
C TYR A 109 10.96 20.91 0.51
N LEU A 110 11.55 21.20 1.69
CA LEU A 110 12.76 22.01 1.79
C LEU A 110 13.93 21.41 0.99
N LYS A 111 14.11 20.09 1.07
CA LYS A 111 15.14 19.38 0.28
C LYS A 111 14.84 19.41 -1.21
N ASP A 112 13.57 19.25 -1.61
CA ASP A 112 13.15 19.27 -3.04
C ASP A 112 13.39 20.62 -3.70
N ILE A 113 13.28 21.73 -2.96
CA ILE A 113 13.61 23.08 -3.46
C ILE A 113 15.09 23.45 -3.32
N GLY A 114 15.93 22.51 -2.89
CA GLY A 114 17.39 22.71 -2.77
C GLY A 114 17.83 23.47 -1.53
N CYS A 115 16.96 23.65 -0.52
CA CYS A 115 17.34 24.24 0.77
C CYS A 115 18.23 23.28 1.57
N ASP A 116 19.38 23.74 2.02
CA ASP A 116 20.24 23.03 2.95
C ASP A 116 19.73 23.17 4.39
N ILE A 117 18.51 22.70 4.64
CA ILE A 117 17.84 22.70 5.94
C ILE A 117 17.24 21.32 6.18
N ASP A 118 17.61 20.70 7.31
CA ASP A 118 16.94 19.49 7.81
C ASP A 118 16.25 19.78 9.15
N ILE A 119 14.96 20.14 9.10
CA ILE A 119 14.17 20.47 10.30
C ILE A 119 14.01 19.30 11.28
N VAL A 120 14.40 18.08 10.87
CA VAL A 120 14.36 16.89 11.72
C VAL A 120 15.66 16.68 12.47
N LYS A 121 16.80 16.94 11.79
CA LYS A 121 18.15 16.57 12.29
C LYS A 121 18.99 17.76 12.77
N ASP A 122 18.86 18.92 12.14
CA ASP A 122 19.71 20.05 12.44
C ASP A 122 19.46 20.57 13.86
N ILE A 123 20.55 20.95 14.53
CA ILE A 123 20.56 21.36 15.95
C ILE A 123 19.69 22.59 16.21
N GLU A 124 19.59 23.48 15.24
CA GLU A 124 18.81 24.71 15.29
C GLU A 124 17.31 24.44 15.48
N PHE A 125 16.81 23.28 15.04
CA PHE A 125 15.42 22.88 15.18
C PHE A 125 15.13 22.02 16.43
N LYS A 126 16.12 21.86 17.33
CA LYS A 126 15.95 21.13 18.58
C LYS A 126 14.76 21.64 19.40
N ALA A 127 14.60 22.97 19.47
CA ALA A 127 13.52 23.59 20.23
C ALA A 127 12.13 23.32 19.60
N ALA A 128 11.98 23.40 18.27
CA ALA A 128 10.75 23.07 17.57
C ALA A 128 10.39 21.57 17.73
N ASN A 129 11.38 20.69 17.60
CA ASN A 129 11.17 19.25 17.81
C ASN A 129 10.82 18.90 19.25
N ALA A 130 11.40 19.59 20.25
CA ALA A 130 11.04 19.45 21.66
C ALA A 130 9.60 19.91 21.91
N MET A 131 9.16 21.02 21.29
CA MET A 131 7.81 21.53 21.39
C MET A 131 6.79 20.56 20.79
N LEU A 132 7.06 20.00 19.59
CA LEU A 132 6.21 18.97 19.00
C LEU A 132 6.06 17.76 19.94
N ASN A 133 7.16 17.29 20.51
CA ASN A 133 7.14 16.17 21.45
C ASN A 133 6.35 16.51 22.74
N ALA A 134 6.52 17.72 23.27
CA ALA A 134 5.78 18.21 24.44
C ALA A 134 4.27 18.26 24.14
N LYS A 135 3.86 18.82 22.99
CA LYS A 135 2.46 18.86 22.55
C LYS A 135 1.85 17.46 22.44
N LEU A 136 2.56 16.52 21.85
CA LEU A 136 2.08 15.13 21.73
C LEU A 136 1.91 14.45 23.08
N LYS A 137 2.85 14.68 24.03
CA LYS A 137 2.74 14.19 25.41
C LYS A 137 1.59 14.86 26.16
N PHE A 138 1.44 16.18 26.02
CA PHE A 138 0.35 16.93 26.63
C PHE A 138 -1.01 16.41 26.16
N ASN A 139 -1.20 16.26 24.86
CA ASN A 139 -2.44 15.72 24.29
C ASN A 139 -2.74 14.30 24.80
N LEU A 140 -1.73 13.47 24.98
CA LEU A 140 -1.92 12.12 25.52
C LEU A 140 -2.36 12.16 26.99
N ARG A 141 -1.69 12.98 27.83
CA ARG A 141 -2.01 13.09 29.27
C ARG A 141 -3.40 13.66 29.54
N ASN A 142 -3.86 14.57 28.68
CA ASN A 142 -5.17 15.22 28.82
C ASN A 142 -6.30 14.53 28.03
N GLY A 143 -6.07 13.31 27.52
CA GLY A 143 -7.09 12.58 26.78
C GLY A 143 -7.44 13.18 25.40
N LEU A 144 -6.69 14.18 24.92
CA LEU A 144 -6.90 14.84 23.62
C LEU A 144 -6.31 14.05 22.45
N SER A 145 -5.45 13.06 22.75
CA SER A 145 -4.82 12.23 21.72
C SER A 145 -5.82 11.23 21.16
N ARG A 146 -6.12 11.34 19.86
CA ARG A 146 -6.99 10.37 19.20
C ARG A 146 -6.32 8.99 19.14
N PRO A 147 -7.01 7.92 19.55
CA PRO A 147 -6.47 6.57 19.48
C PRO A 147 -6.26 6.15 18.02
N THR A 148 -5.20 5.40 17.77
CA THR A 148 -5.00 4.74 16.48
C THR A 148 -6.00 3.59 16.38
N LYS A 149 -6.91 3.62 15.41
CA LYS A 149 -7.82 2.51 15.17
C LYS A 149 -7.05 1.44 14.37
N HIS A 150 -6.73 0.35 15.03
CA HIS A 150 -6.22 -0.84 14.35
C HIS A 150 -7.39 -1.61 13.72
N HIS A 151 -7.14 -2.26 12.60
CA HIS A 151 -8.11 -3.23 12.09
C HIS A 151 -8.18 -4.41 13.08
N PRO A 152 -9.38 -4.92 13.39
CA PRO A 152 -9.50 -6.10 14.22
C PRO A 152 -8.84 -7.30 13.54
N ILE A 153 -8.42 -8.25 14.35
CA ILE A 153 -8.01 -9.58 13.87
C ILE A 153 -9.26 -10.24 13.29
N ILE A 154 -9.13 -10.91 12.15
CA ILE A 154 -10.22 -11.68 11.56
C ILE A 154 -10.49 -12.89 12.48
N PRO A 155 -11.70 -13.03 13.06
CA PRO A 155 -12.02 -14.17 13.90
C PRO A 155 -11.96 -15.49 13.12
N GLU A 156 -11.69 -16.59 13.79
CA GLU A 156 -11.64 -17.92 13.16
C GLU A 156 -12.97 -18.29 12.48
N ALA A 157 -14.10 -17.96 13.11
CA ALA A 157 -15.42 -18.17 12.51
C ALA A 157 -15.60 -17.46 11.16
N ASP A 158 -15.00 -16.26 10.99
CA ASP A 158 -15.05 -15.54 9.72
C ASP A 158 -14.10 -16.15 8.69
N ILE A 159 -12.95 -16.69 9.13
CA ILE A 159 -12.04 -17.44 8.25
C ILE A 159 -12.74 -18.69 7.68
N ILE A 160 -13.51 -19.41 8.51
CA ILE A 160 -14.30 -20.57 8.06
C ILE A 160 -15.32 -20.14 6.99
N LYS A 161 -16.12 -19.09 7.24
CA LYS A 161 -17.09 -18.57 6.28
C LYS A 161 -16.43 -18.12 4.96
N ILE A 162 -15.27 -17.47 5.06
CA ILE A 162 -14.49 -17.06 3.86
C ILE A 162 -14.09 -18.29 3.05
N ASN A 163 -13.61 -19.34 3.70
CA ASN A 163 -13.20 -20.56 3.02
C ASN A 163 -14.38 -21.32 2.38
N GLU A 164 -15.55 -21.34 3.02
CA GLU A 164 -16.79 -21.89 2.46
C GLU A 164 -17.26 -21.11 1.23
N TYR A 165 -17.23 -19.79 1.30
CA TYR A 165 -17.58 -18.92 0.16
C TYR A 165 -16.61 -19.08 -1.02
N LEU A 166 -15.33 -19.24 -0.73
CA LEU A 166 -14.28 -19.37 -1.74
C LEU A 166 -14.25 -20.79 -2.35
N ASN A 167 -15.39 -21.18 -2.95
CA ASN A 167 -15.57 -22.47 -3.59
C ASN A 167 -14.72 -22.61 -4.86
N ILE A 168 -14.00 -23.72 -4.97
CA ILE A 168 -13.13 -24.03 -6.10
C ILE A 168 -13.91 -24.39 -7.39
N ASN A 169 -15.19 -24.65 -7.29
CA ASN A 169 -16.05 -25.02 -8.43
C ASN A 169 -16.63 -23.80 -9.17
N ASN A 170 -16.40 -22.60 -8.67
CA ASN A 170 -16.82 -21.35 -9.30
C ASN A 170 -15.61 -20.55 -9.76
N PRO A 171 -15.54 -20.12 -11.04
CA PRO A 171 -14.39 -19.40 -11.59
C PRO A 171 -14.03 -18.12 -10.83
N VAL A 172 -15.03 -17.34 -10.44
CA VAL A 172 -14.82 -16.07 -9.71
C VAL A 172 -14.33 -16.36 -8.29
N ALA A 173 -14.97 -17.31 -7.59
CA ALA A 173 -14.61 -17.69 -6.24
C ALA A 173 -13.21 -18.33 -6.17
N LEU A 174 -12.85 -19.19 -7.13
CA LEU A 174 -11.51 -19.77 -7.23
C LEU A 174 -10.44 -18.68 -7.41
N ARG A 175 -10.65 -17.72 -8.31
CA ARG A 175 -9.72 -16.60 -8.51
C ARG A 175 -9.51 -15.81 -7.20
N PHE A 176 -10.58 -15.58 -6.44
CA PHE A 176 -10.50 -14.91 -5.14
C PHE A 176 -9.81 -15.77 -4.10
N LYS A 177 -10.02 -17.09 -4.11
CA LYS A 177 -9.32 -18.03 -3.23
C LYS A 177 -7.80 -17.95 -3.45
N ILE A 178 -7.36 -17.95 -4.72
CA ILE A 178 -5.92 -17.85 -5.03
C ILE A 178 -5.36 -16.50 -4.59
N TRP A 179 -6.08 -15.39 -4.84
CA TRP A 179 -5.68 -14.10 -4.33
C TRP A 179 -5.51 -14.10 -2.80
N TYR A 180 -6.48 -14.64 -2.08
CA TYR A 180 -6.48 -14.72 -0.62
C TYR A 180 -5.34 -15.59 -0.08
N ILE A 181 -5.12 -16.77 -0.67
CA ILE A 181 -4.02 -17.68 -0.32
C ILE A 181 -2.68 -16.96 -0.47
N LEU A 182 -2.42 -16.33 -1.61
CA LEU A 182 -1.16 -15.62 -1.84
C LEU A 182 -1.00 -14.41 -0.92
N ALA A 183 -2.10 -13.67 -0.64
CA ALA A 183 -2.07 -12.54 0.27
C ALA A 183 -1.63 -12.93 1.70
N ILE A 184 -2.13 -14.05 2.21
CA ILE A 184 -1.82 -14.53 3.56
C ILE A 184 -0.41 -15.12 3.63
N HIS A 185 -0.08 -16.04 2.74
CA HIS A 185 1.19 -16.78 2.81
C HIS A 185 2.41 -15.90 2.51
N PHE A 186 2.29 -14.96 1.57
CA PHE A 186 3.38 -14.04 1.23
C PHE A 186 3.30 -12.69 1.97
N VAL A 187 2.31 -12.53 2.88
CA VAL A 187 2.10 -11.30 3.67
C VAL A 187 2.12 -10.07 2.77
N SER A 188 1.48 -10.18 1.61
CA SER A 188 1.47 -9.13 0.61
C SER A 188 0.59 -7.96 1.02
N ARG A 189 1.07 -6.74 0.79
CA ARG A 189 0.31 -5.52 1.09
C ARG A 189 -0.47 -5.05 -0.13
N GLY A 190 -1.77 -4.85 0.09
CA GLY A 190 -2.62 -4.05 -0.80
C GLY A 190 -2.74 -4.57 -2.22
N CYS A 191 -2.99 -3.64 -3.11
CA CYS A 191 -3.30 -3.90 -4.51
C CYS A 191 -2.07 -3.92 -5.42
N GLU A 192 -0.87 -3.72 -4.87
CA GLU A 192 0.35 -3.55 -5.68
C GLU A 192 1.00 -4.89 -6.04
N PHE A 193 0.90 -5.88 -5.16
CA PHE A 193 1.56 -7.18 -5.33
C PHE A 193 0.92 -8.03 -6.43
N HIS A 194 -0.38 -8.32 -6.32
CA HIS A 194 -1.07 -9.28 -7.18
C HIS A 194 -1.10 -8.92 -8.67
N PRO A 195 -1.29 -7.63 -9.07
CA PRO A 195 -1.28 -7.26 -10.49
C PRO A 195 0.07 -7.46 -11.19
N GLN A 196 1.15 -7.58 -10.41
CA GLN A 196 2.50 -7.76 -10.96
C GLN A 196 2.84 -9.23 -11.19
N LEU A 197 2.06 -10.16 -10.61
CA LEU A 197 2.37 -11.59 -10.69
C LEU A 197 2.10 -12.13 -12.10
N MET A 198 3.09 -12.78 -12.62
CA MET A 198 3.03 -13.56 -13.87
C MET A 198 2.92 -15.06 -13.51
N ILE A 199 2.39 -15.87 -14.41
CA ILE A 199 2.41 -17.33 -14.23
C ILE A 199 3.85 -17.82 -14.05
N SER A 200 4.80 -17.25 -14.80
CA SER A 200 6.23 -17.54 -14.69
C SER A 200 6.88 -17.07 -13.38
N SER A 201 6.19 -16.27 -12.59
CA SER A 201 6.68 -15.87 -11.25
C SER A 201 6.56 -16.98 -10.21
N LEU A 202 5.75 -18.00 -10.49
CA LEU A 202 5.48 -19.10 -9.58
C LEU A 202 6.44 -20.26 -9.89
N LYS A 203 7.21 -20.67 -8.88
CA LYS A 203 8.10 -21.81 -8.97
C LYS A 203 7.73 -22.85 -7.91
N PHE A 204 7.41 -24.07 -8.36
CA PHE A 204 7.14 -25.19 -7.48
C PHE A 204 8.42 -25.99 -7.30
N GLU A 205 8.77 -26.26 -6.05
CA GLU A 205 9.96 -27.01 -5.66
C GLU A 205 9.62 -28.02 -4.56
N LYS A 206 10.55 -28.90 -4.25
CA LYS A 206 10.45 -29.84 -3.14
C LYS A 206 11.58 -29.59 -2.16
N ASP A 207 11.29 -29.73 -0.88
CA ASP A 207 12.28 -29.68 0.17
C ASP A 207 13.01 -31.03 0.40
N GLU A 208 13.89 -31.07 1.35
CA GLU A 208 14.68 -32.27 1.71
C GLU A 208 13.80 -33.46 2.15
N ASN A 209 12.56 -33.22 2.54
CA ASN A 209 11.58 -34.22 2.94
C ASN A 209 10.59 -34.57 1.82
N ASP A 210 10.90 -34.22 0.56
CA ASP A 210 10.05 -34.40 -0.62
C ASP A 210 8.70 -33.64 -0.54
N LYS A 211 8.59 -32.68 0.38
CA LYS A 211 7.39 -31.86 0.57
C LYS A 211 7.39 -30.72 -0.42
N GLU A 212 6.32 -30.61 -1.19
CA GLU A 212 6.20 -29.60 -2.22
C GLU A 212 5.90 -28.21 -1.62
N TYR A 213 6.54 -27.19 -2.19
CA TYR A 213 6.29 -25.79 -1.84
C TYR A 213 6.34 -24.87 -3.06
N LEU A 214 5.72 -23.72 -2.92
CA LEU A 214 5.73 -22.63 -3.90
C LEU A 214 6.59 -21.49 -3.38
N ILE A 215 7.44 -20.95 -4.25
CA ILE A 215 8.11 -19.66 -4.08
C ILE A 215 7.72 -18.70 -5.19
N ILE A 216 7.86 -17.40 -4.93
CA ILE A 216 7.69 -16.36 -5.93
C ILE A 216 9.07 -15.83 -6.30
N THR A 217 9.47 -16.06 -7.56
CA THR A 217 10.81 -15.75 -8.07
C THR A 217 10.97 -14.31 -8.55
N HIS A 218 9.89 -13.53 -8.56
CA HIS A 218 9.89 -12.17 -9.08
C HIS A 218 9.87 -11.15 -7.95
N GLU A 219 10.82 -10.20 -7.99
CA GLU A 219 10.75 -9.04 -7.10
C GLU A 219 9.51 -8.20 -7.42
N THR A 220 8.58 -8.18 -6.49
CA THR A 220 7.40 -7.34 -6.60
C THR A 220 7.65 -6.01 -5.89
N GLN A 221 7.37 -4.91 -6.59
CA GLN A 221 7.40 -3.60 -5.95
C GLN A 221 6.30 -3.52 -4.90
N GLN A 222 6.69 -3.27 -3.66
CA GLN A 222 5.77 -3.05 -2.54
C GLN A 222 6.00 -1.66 -1.97
N LYS A 223 5.02 -1.14 -1.24
CA LYS A 223 5.05 0.23 -0.67
C LYS A 223 6.34 0.59 0.09
N ASN A 224 7.00 -0.39 0.68
CA ASN A 224 8.24 -0.19 1.45
C ASN A 224 9.49 -0.73 0.73
N HIS A 225 9.34 -1.33 -0.45
CA HIS A 225 10.41 -1.93 -1.25
C HIS A 225 10.28 -1.42 -2.69
N HIS A 226 10.72 -0.18 -2.91
CA HIS A 226 10.62 0.46 -4.22
C HIS A 226 11.85 0.20 -5.11
N GLY A 227 12.84 -0.55 -4.61
CA GLY A 227 14.12 -0.68 -5.27
C GLY A 227 14.93 0.63 -5.24
N GLY A 228 15.89 0.76 -6.13
CA GLY A 228 16.74 1.95 -6.29
C GLY A 228 18.15 1.74 -5.74
N LEU A 229 19.02 2.76 -5.90
CA LEU A 229 20.44 2.70 -5.57
C LEU A 229 20.76 2.37 -4.10
N ASN A 230 19.83 2.68 -3.20
CA ASN A 230 19.94 2.44 -1.76
C ASN A 230 19.03 1.29 -1.29
N ALA A 231 18.48 0.49 -2.20
CA ALA A 231 17.78 -0.71 -1.83
C ALA A 231 18.77 -1.62 -1.09
N LYS A 232 18.51 -1.87 0.20
CA LYS A 232 19.19 -2.94 0.88
C LYS A 232 18.79 -4.22 0.15
N THR A 233 19.73 -4.94 -0.40
CA THR A 233 19.62 -6.36 -0.70
C THR A 233 19.47 -7.07 0.66
N GLU A 234 18.28 -6.96 1.26
CA GLU A 234 17.90 -7.94 2.27
C GLU A 234 17.83 -9.25 1.47
N GLU A 235 18.62 -10.23 1.91
CA GLU A 235 18.41 -11.61 1.52
C GLU A 235 16.91 -11.83 1.62
N THR A 236 16.27 -11.97 0.48
CA THR A 236 14.84 -12.25 0.42
C THR A 236 14.70 -13.56 1.16
N GLN A 237 14.26 -13.49 2.42
CA GLN A 237 13.92 -14.72 3.15
C GLN A 237 12.95 -15.44 2.22
N ASP A 238 13.38 -16.56 1.68
CA ASP A 238 12.62 -17.39 0.78
C ASP A 238 11.30 -17.74 1.45
N LYS A 239 10.28 -16.93 1.21
CA LYS A 239 8.95 -17.20 1.73
C LYS A 239 8.40 -18.38 0.96
N ARG A 240 8.30 -19.51 1.65
CA ARG A 240 7.82 -20.77 1.11
C ARG A 240 6.38 -21.02 1.55
N MET A 241 5.54 -21.36 0.60
CA MET A 241 4.19 -21.83 0.88
C MET A 241 4.16 -23.35 0.64
N TYR A 242 4.03 -24.11 1.70
CA TYR A 242 4.07 -25.57 1.64
C TYR A 242 2.70 -26.18 1.34
N GLU A 243 2.73 -27.35 0.71
CA GLU A 243 1.55 -28.20 0.60
C GLU A 243 1.06 -28.68 1.96
N THR A 244 -0.23 -28.92 2.05
CA THR A 244 -0.86 -29.51 3.22
C THR A 244 -1.59 -30.80 2.82
N CYS A 245 -1.71 -31.74 3.74
CA CYS A 245 -2.44 -33.01 3.52
C CYS A 245 -3.97 -32.85 3.61
N THR A 246 -4.49 -31.61 3.55
CA THR A 246 -5.91 -31.31 3.69
C THR A 246 -6.56 -31.01 2.33
N ASP A 247 -7.90 -31.05 2.28
CA ASP A 247 -8.67 -30.66 1.10
C ASP A 247 -8.49 -29.18 0.75
N ASN A 248 -8.12 -28.35 1.73
CA ASN A 248 -7.81 -26.93 1.54
C ASN A 248 -6.31 -26.66 1.23
N CYS A 249 -5.61 -27.65 0.65
CA CYS A 249 -4.21 -27.50 0.29
C CYS A 249 -3.98 -26.31 -0.66
N PRO A 250 -3.17 -25.31 -0.27
CA PRO A 250 -2.94 -24.13 -1.10
C PRO A 250 -2.24 -24.47 -2.42
N ILE A 251 -1.32 -25.43 -2.42
CA ILE A 251 -0.60 -25.86 -3.62
C ILE A 251 -1.56 -26.51 -4.62
N LYS A 252 -2.43 -27.42 -4.17
CA LYS A 252 -3.45 -28.07 -5.01
C LYS A 252 -4.38 -27.02 -5.62
N ALA A 253 -4.84 -26.05 -4.83
CA ALA A 253 -5.73 -24.99 -5.32
C ALA A 253 -5.07 -24.12 -6.39
N ILE A 254 -3.78 -23.76 -6.23
CA ILE A 254 -3.06 -22.99 -7.24
C ILE A 254 -2.82 -23.79 -8.51
N LYS A 255 -2.41 -25.05 -8.39
CA LYS A 255 -2.25 -25.92 -9.57
C LYS A 255 -3.56 -26.07 -10.34
N TYR A 256 -4.67 -26.27 -9.63
CA TYR A 256 -5.99 -26.34 -10.22
C TYR A 256 -6.37 -25.02 -10.91
N PHE A 257 -6.10 -23.87 -10.29
CA PHE A 257 -6.30 -22.56 -10.91
C PHE A 257 -5.49 -22.39 -12.21
N LEU A 258 -4.22 -22.79 -12.19
CA LEU A 258 -3.35 -22.73 -13.36
C LEU A 258 -3.84 -23.64 -14.48
N SER A 259 -4.35 -24.85 -14.16
CA SER A 259 -4.92 -25.77 -15.15
C SER A 259 -6.19 -25.26 -15.83
N LYS A 260 -6.86 -24.27 -15.21
CA LYS A 260 -8.05 -23.59 -15.74
C LYS A 260 -7.73 -22.26 -16.44
N SER A 261 -6.46 -21.88 -16.53
CA SER A 261 -6.00 -20.67 -17.23
C SER A 261 -5.70 -20.98 -18.70
N ASP A 262 -5.95 -19.99 -19.56
CA ASP A 262 -5.57 -20.10 -20.98
C ASP A 262 -4.05 -20.35 -21.08
N PRO A 263 -3.59 -21.32 -21.90
CA PRO A 263 -2.16 -21.64 -22.07
C PRO A 263 -1.31 -20.46 -22.53
N ASN A 264 -1.90 -19.47 -23.21
CA ASN A 264 -1.22 -18.28 -23.70
C ASN A 264 -1.24 -17.13 -22.67
N ALA A 265 -1.90 -17.31 -21.52
CA ALA A 265 -1.96 -16.31 -20.49
C ALA A 265 -0.59 -16.07 -19.84
N LYS A 266 -0.17 -14.82 -19.77
CA LYS A 266 1.10 -14.42 -19.13
C LYS A 266 0.89 -13.97 -17.67
N SER A 267 -0.15 -13.16 -17.44
CA SER A 267 -0.50 -12.72 -16.09
C SER A 267 -1.07 -13.87 -15.27
N LEU A 268 -0.81 -13.86 -13.96
CA LEU A 268 -1.39 -14.85 -13.06
C LEU A 268 -2.92 -14.65 -12.94
N PHE A 269 -3.35 -13.41 -12.81
CA PHE A 269 -4.76 -13.08 -12.63
C PHE A 269 -5.37 -12.52 -13.90
N ASN A 270 -6.23 -13.31 -14.55
CA ASN A 270 -6.91 -12.95 -15.78
C ASN A 270 -8.43 -12.86 -15.60
N GLN A 271 -9.10 -12.26 -16.58
CA GLN A 271 -10.56 -12.16 -16.61
C GLN A 271 -11.17 -13.56 -16.77
N CYS A 272 -12.27 -13.78 -16.05
CA CYS A 272 -13.04 -15.02 -16.25
C CYS A 272 -13.73 -15.00 -17.62
N ALA A 273 -13.71 -16.12 -18.31
CA ALA A 273 -14.47 -16.31 -19.54
C ALA A 273 -15.98 -16.22 -19.24
N LYS A 274 -16.70 -15.40 -19.99
CA LYS A 274 -18.15 -15.20 -19.81
C LYS A 274 -18.92 -16.51 -19.85
N ALA A 275 -18.56 -17.41 -20.76
CA ALA A 275 -19.18 -18.73 -20.88
C ALA A 275 -19.01 -19.57 -19.62
N ALA A 276 -17.83 -19.56 -18.98
CA ALA A 276 -17.59 -20.29 -17.75
C ALA A 276 -18.34 -19.70 -16.55
N ILE A 277 -18.54 -18.38 -16.51
CA ILE A 277 -19.31 -17.72 -15.43
C ILE A 277 -20.80 -18.04 -15.56
N SER A 278 -21.35 -18.01 -16.80
CA SER A 278 -22.78 -18.18 -17.05
C SER A 278 -23.24 -19.63 -17.04
N CYS A 279 -22.30 -20.58 -16.99
CA CYS A 279 -22.62 -22.00 -17.03
C CYS A 279 -22.94 -22.55 -15.62
N PRO A 280 -24.05 -23.25 -15.41
CA PRO A 280 -24.37 -23.93 -14.16
C PRO A 280 -23.29 -24.95 -13.75
N ASN A 281 -22.60 -25.54 -14.72
CA ASN A 281 -21.48 -26.46 -14.50
C ASN A 281 -20.20 -25.97 -15.22
N PRO A 282 -19.44 -25.07 -14.61
CA PRO A 282 -18.20 -24.53 -15.20
C PRO A 282 -17.17 -25.60 -15.51
N GLN A 283 -17.22 -26.77 -14.87
CA GLN A 283 -16.29 -27.88 -15.08
C GLN A 283 -16.29 -28.40 -16.52
N LEU A 284 -17.36 -28.15 -17.26
CA LEU A 284 -17.45 -28.49 -18.70
C LEU A 284 -16.51 -27.67 -19.57
N TYR A 285 -15.99 -26.55 -19.05
CA TYR A 285 -15.02 -25.71 -19.76
C TYR A 285 -13.59 -26.01 -19.31
N GLU A 286 -12.72 -26.17 -20.29
CA GLU A 286 -11.29 -26.38 -20.07
C GLU A 286 -10.68 -25.12 -19.49
N ASN A 287 -10.90 -23.97 -20.14
CA ASN A 287 -10.34 -22.68 -19.73
C ASN A 287 -11.42 -21.80 -19.08
N TRP A 288 -11.20 -21.45 -17.83
CA TRP A 288 -12.05 -20.52 -17.08
C TRP A 288 -11.57 -19.09 -17.18
N TYR A 289 -10.28 -18.88 -17.45
CA TYR A 289 -9.61 -17.59 -17.49
C TYR A 289 -9.00 -17.38 -18.87
N ASN A 290 -9.25 -16.21 -19.46
CA ASN A 290 -8.70 -15.82 -20.75
C ASN A 290 -7.31 -15.16 -20.58
N CYS A 291 -6.74 -14.62 -21.68
CA CYS A 291 -5.44 -13.94 -21.67
C CYS A 291 -5.49 -12.48 -21.21
N GLU A 292 -6.68 -11.92 -20.93
CA GLU A 292 -6.85 -10.53 -20.55
C GLU A 292 -6.62 -10.34 -19.05
N PRO A 293 -5.63 -9.53 -18.59
CA PRO A 293 -5.37 -9.32 -17.19
C PRO A 293 -6.53 -8.64 -16.44
N VAL A 294 -6.72 -9.01 -15.18
CA VAL A 294 -7.66 -8.35 -14.29
C VAL A 294 -7.20 -6.91 -14.05
N LYS A 295 -8.12 -5.96 -14.10
CA LYS A 295 -7.83 -4.55 -13.81
C LYS A 295 -7.44 -4.34 -12.34
N GLU A 296 -6.49 -3.44 -12.09
CA GLU A 296 -6.05 -3.11 -10.72
C GLU A 296 -7.22 -2.69 -9.81
N THR A 297 -8.22 -2.00 -10.37
CA THR A 297 -9.43 -1.60 -9.63
C THR A 297 -10.20 -2.77 -9.04
N THR A 298 -10.21 -3.93 -9.71
CA THR A 298 -10.84 -5.15 -9.21
C THR A 298 -10.17 -5.65 -7.93
N PHE A 299 -8.84 -5.59 -7.85
CA PHE A 299 -8.12 -5.98 -6.62
C PHE A 299 -8.42 -5.04 -5.45
N ARG A 300 -8.68 -3.75 -5.71
CA ARG A 300 -9.06 -2.78 -4.67
C ARG A 300 -10.45 -3.06 -4.10
N SER A 301 -11.35 -3.64 -4.88
CA SER A 301 -12.70 -3.99 -4.42
C SER A 301 -12.77 -5.30 -3.63
N LEU A 302 -11.73 -6.13 -3.65
CA LEU A 302 -11.72 -7.42 -2.96
C LEU A 302 -11.70 -7.26 -1.43
N CYS A 303 -10.87 -6.36 -0.88
CA CYS A 303 -10.84 -6.12 0.57
C CYS A 303 -12.21 -5.71 1.16
N PRO A 304 -12.97 -4.79 0.54
CA PRO A 304 -14.35 -4.48 0.97
C PRO A 304 -15.33 -5.66 0.83
N ILE A 305 -15.14 -6.54 -0.16
CA ILE A 305 -15.99 -7.73 -0.32
C ILE A 305 -15.81 -8.67 0.87
N PHE A 306 -14.57 -8.95 1.29
CA PHE A 306 -14.32 -9.74 2.49
C PHE A 306 -14.87 -9.08 3.77
N ALA A 307 -14.85 -7.75 3.86
CA ALA A 307 -15.46 -7.03 4.97
C ALA A 307 -17.02 -7.14 4.97
N LYS A 308 -17.63 -7.18 3.79
CA LYS A 308 -19.08 -7.35 3.65
C LYS A 308 -19.57 -8.79 3.85
N MET A 309 -18.70 -9.79 3.71
CA MET A 309 -19.03 -11.18 4.04
C MET A 309 -19.30 -11.41 5.54
N GLN A 310 -19.03 -10.41 6.38
CA GLN A 310 -19.42 -10.38 7.80
C GLN A 310 -20.90 -10.00 7.99
N GLU A 311 -21.59 -9.52 6.94
CA GLU A 311 -23.02 -9.24 6.95
C GLU A 311 -23.82 -10.48 6.50
N PRO A 312 -25.09 -10.65 6.94
CA PRO A 312 -25.91 -11.81 6.56
C PRO A 312 -26.07 -11.93 5.04
N PRO A 313 -26.33 -13.14 4.51
CA PRO A 313 -26.23 -13.49 3.08
C PRO A 313 -27.13 -12.70 2.11
N ASP A 314 -28.08 -11.93 2.61
CA ASP A 314 -29.02 -11.16 1.78
C ASP A 314 -28.47 -9.85 1.22
N ALA A 315 -27.21 -9.50 1.52
CA ALA A 315 -26.62 -8.19 1.22
C ALA A 315 -25.60 -8.18 0.05
N LEU A 316 -25.35 -9.29 -0.61
CA LEU A 316 -24.32 -9.36 -1.67
C LEU A 316 -24.95 -9.24 -3.07
N PRO A 317 -24.69 -8.16 -3.83
CA PRO A 317 -25.03 -8.12 -5.24
C PRO A 317 -24.12 -9.05 -6.02
N ILE A 318 -24.69 -10.06 -6.64
CA ILE A 318 -24.07 -10.90 -7.66
C ILE A 318 -24.03 -10.07 -8.95
N HIS A 319 -22.89 -9.46 -9.25
CA HIS A 319 -22.63 -8.82 -10.54
C HIS A 319 -21.30 -9.29 -11.13
#